data_c76c6343fc3599f504dc226eb47a31ad
#
_entry.id   c76c6343fc3599f504dc226eb47a31ad
#
_cell.length_a   1.000
_cell.length_b   1.000
_cell.length_c   1.000
_cell.angle_alpha   90.00
_cell.angle_beta   90.00
_cell.angle_gamma   90.00
#
_symmetry.space_group_name_H-M   'P 1'
#
loop_
_entity.id
_entity.type
_entity.pdbx_description
1 polymer ?
#
loop_
_entity_poly.entity_id
_entity_poly.type
_entity_poly.pdbx_seq_one_letter_code
_entity_poly.pdbx_strand_id
1 'polypeptide(L)'
;MVGEALGLIETKGNVASIEAADAMVKAANVTLVGKEKIGGGYVTVMVRGDVGAVKAATDAGAAAAKRVGELISVHVIPRPHQELDKILPSSK
;
A
#
# COMPACT_ATOMS: atom_id res chain seq x y z
N MET A 1 -9.05 -10.10 -6.72
CA MET A 1 -8.15 -9.52 -7.74
C MET A 1 -7.08 -10.51 -8.13
N VAL A 2 -7.54 -11.61 -8.70
CA VAL A 2 -6.66 -12.69 -9.14
C VAL A 2 -5.71 -12.17 -10.20
N GLY A 3 -4.43 -12.55 -10.08
CA GLY A 3 -3.41 -12.20 -11.08
C GLY A 3 -2.75 -10.84 -10.88
N GLU A 4 -3.20 -10.06 -9.91
CA GLU A 4 -2.61 -8.75 -9.66
C GLU A 4 -1.65 -8.79 -8.48
N ALA A 5 -0.58 -7.98 -8.57
CA ALA A 5 0.36 -7.82 -7.48
C ALA A 5 -0.29 -7.04 -6.32
N LEU A 6 0.26 -7.21 -5.13
CA LEU A 6 -0.17 -6.50 -3.93
C LEU A 6 1.01 -5.67 -3.42
N GLY A 7 0.77 -4.39 -3.20
CA GLY A 7 1.77 -3.50 -2.60
C GLY A 7 1.30 -3.04 -1.23
N LEU A 8 2.22 -3.03 -0.26
CA LEU A 8 1.91 -2.64 1.11
C LEU A 8 2.94 -1.62 1.60
N ILE A 9 2.46 -0.58 2.25
CA ILE A 9 3.32 0.39 2.94
C ILE A 9 2.81 0.53 4.37
N GLU A 10 3.71 0.32 5.31
CA GLU A 10 3.42 0.52 6.73
C GLU A 10 4.13 1.76 7.22
N THR A 11 3.39 2.63 7.91
CA THR A 11 3.91 3.87 8.49
C THR A 11 3.53 3.94 9.95
N LYS A 12 4.21 4.82 10.68
CA LYS A 12 3.77 5.23 12.00
C LYS A 12 3.05 6.55 11.84
N GLY A 13 1.78 6.57 12.25
CA GLY A 13 0.95 7.76 12.13
C GLY A 13 0.12 7.80 10.84
N ASN A 14 -1.05 8.41 10.96
CA ASN A 14 -2.02 8.43 9.88
C ASN A 14 -1.63 9.40 8.74
N VAL A 15 -0.94 10.48 9.06
CA VAL A 15 -0.55 11.46 8.04
C VAL A 15 0.38 10.84 7.01
N ALA A 16 1.40 10.12 7.46
CA ALA A 16 2.33 9.47 6.53
C ALA A 16 1.62 8.42 5.68
N SER A 17 0.64 7.70 6.24
CA SER A 17 -0.09 6.69 5.47
C SER A 17 -0.96 7.32 4.38
N ILE A 18 -1.60 8.44 4.67
CA ILE A 18 -2.42 9.16 3.70
C ILE A 18 -1.55 9.72 2.57
N GLU A 19 -0.41 10.31 2.91
CA GLU A 19 0.54 10.80 1.90
C GLU A 19 1.05 9.67 1.02
N ALA A 20 1.36 8.52 1.63
CA ALA A 20 1.79 7.35 0.87
C ALA A 20 0.69 6.88 -0.09
N ALA A 21 -0.55 6.78 0.39
CA ALA A 21 -1.67 6.34 -0.44
C ALA A 21 -1.90 7.28 -1.62
N ASP A 22 -1.89 8.59 -1.35
CA ASP A 22 -2.08 9.59 -2.41
C ASP A 22 -0.98 9.49 -3.47
N ALA A 23 0.28 9.40 -3.02
CA ALA A 23 1.41 9.30 -3.94
C ALA A 23 1.35 8.03 -4.78
N MET A 24 0.93 6.92 -4.19
CA MET A 24 0.83 5.65 -4.91
C MET A 24 -0.17 5.72 -6.07
N VAL A 25 -1.37 6.23 -5.80
CA VAL A 25 -2.41 6.24 -6.84
C VAL A 25 -2.16 7.32 -7.89
N LYS A 26 -1.35 8.33 -7.56
CA LYS A 26 -0.94 9.34 -8.54
C LYS A 26 0.21 8.87 -9.42
N ALA A 27 1.08 8.02 -8.89
CA ALA A 27 2.31 7.62 -9.58
C ALA A 27 2.10 6.53 -10.62
N ALA A 28 1.11 5.67 -10.44
CA ALA A 28 0.93 4.52 -11.31
C ALA A 28 -0.53 4.08 -11.32
N ASN A 29 -0.88 3.24 -12.30
CA ASN A 29 -2.25 2.74 -12.43
C ASN A 29 -2.45 1.57 -11.47
N VAL A 30 -2.72 1.91 -10.22
CA VAL A 30 -3.01 0.95 -9.16
C VAL A 30 -4.34 1.28 -8.52
N THR A 31 -4.95 0.27 -7.90
CA THR A 31 -6.20 0.43 -7.16
C THR A 31 -5.90 0.39 -5.66
N LEU A 32 -6.39 1.39 -4.94
CA LEU A 32 -6.26 1.41 -3.48
C LEU A 32 -7.23 0.38 -2.91
N VAL A 33 -6.69 -0.61 -2.20
CA VAL A 33 -7.48 -1.69 -1.62
C VAL A 33 -8.04 -1.27 -0.27
N GLY A 34 -7.23 -0.60 0.54
CA GLY A 34 -7.67 -0.18 1.84
C GLY A 34 -6.54 0.23 2.75
N LYS A 35 -6.94 0.56 3.96
CA LYS A 35 -6.05 1.01 5.03
C LYS A 35 -6.43 0.26 6.30
N GLU A 36 -5.43 -0.24 7.02
CA GLU A 36 -5.61 -0.94 8.29
C GLU A 36 -4.84 -0.24 9.38
N LYS A 37 -5.51 0.09 10.48
CA LYS A 37 -4.85 0.57 11.70
C LYS A 37 -4.65 -0.63 12.61
N ILE A 38 -3.40 -0.93 12.92
CA ILE A 38 -3.07 -2.15 13.66
C ILE A 38 -2.64 -1.92 15.11
N GLY A 39 -2.82 -0.69 15.61
CA GLY A 39 -2.47 -0.36 16.98
C GLY A 39 -1.09 0.26 17.09
N GLY A 40 -0.82 0.93 18.20
CA GLY A 40 0.47 1.57 18.45
C GLY A 40 0.79 2.71 17.51
N GLY A 41 -0.19 3.23 16.78
CA GLY A 41 0.03 4.27 15.79
C GLY A 41 0.46 3.74 14.42
N TYR A 42 0.56 2.42 14.24
CA TYR A 42 0.95 1.83 12.96
C TYR A 42 -0.24 1.72 12.02
N VAL A 43 0.01 2.05 10.76
CA VAL A 43 -1.02 2.04 9.71
C VAL A 43 -0.44 1.40 8.46
N THR A 44 -1.18 0.48 7.86
CA THR A 44 -0.80 -0.15 6.60
C THR A 44 -1.76 0.30 5.50
N VAL A 45 -1.22 0.76 4.37
CA VAL A 45 -2.02 1.05 3.17
C VAL A 45 -1.63 0.06 2.08
N MET A 46 -2.62 -0.34 1.27
CA MET A 46 -2.45 -1.43 0.30
C MET A 46 -3.01 -1.04 -1.05
N VAL A 47 -2.27 -1.46 -2.11
CA VAL A 47 -2.70 -1.25 -3.50
C VAL A 47 -2.57 -2.54 -4.29
N ARG A 48 -3.35 -2.64 -5.37
CA ARG A 48 -3.30 -3.76 -6.30
C ARG A 48 -3.12 -3.23 -7.73
N GLY A 49 -2.51 -4.05 -8.57
CA GLY A 49 -2.33 -3.74 -9.98
C GLY A 49 -1.25 -4.62 -10.59
N ASP A 50 -0.83 -4.30 -11.82
CA ASP A 50 0.30 -4.97 -12.45
C ASP A 50 1.54 -4.82 -11.58
N VAL A 51 2.42 -5.83 -11.59
CA VAL A 51 3.60 -5.82 -10.73
C VAL A 51 4.49 -4.59 -10.97
N GLY A 52 4.67 -4.17 -12.21
CA GLY A 52 5.46 -2.98 -12.52
C GLY A 52 4.83 -1.71 -11.98
N ALA A 53 3.51 -1.58 -12.11
CA ALA A 53 2.78 -0.44 -11.58
C ALA A 53 2.83 -0.42 -10.05
N VAL A 54 2.68 -1.58 -9.41
CA VAL A 54 2.73 -1.68 -7.95
C VAL A 54 4.11 -1.31 -7.42
N LYS A 55 5.18 -1.75 -8.10
CA LYS A 55 6.55 -1.37 -7.71
C LYS A 55 6.77 0.13 -7.81
N ALA A 56 6.34 0.74 -8.92
CA ALA A 56 6.46 2.19 -9.11
C ALA A 56 5.64 2.94 -8.05
N ALA A 57 4.44 2.46 -7.78
CA ALA A 57 3.56 3.06 -6.78
C ALA A 57 4.19 3.01 -5.39
N THR A 58 4.69 1.84 -4.97
CA THR A 58 5.28 1.69 -3.64
C THR A 58 6.56 2.52 -3.48
N ASP A 59 7.36 2.65 -4.53
CA ASP A 59 8.54 3.53 -4.49
C ASP A 59 8.13 4.98 -4.23
N ALA A 60 7.13 5.47 -4.96
CA ALA A 60 6.63 6.83 -4.79
C ALA A 60 5.99 7.03 -3.42
N GLY A 61 5.21 6.06 -2.97
CA GLY A 61 4.56 6.11 -1.66
C GLY A 61 5.54 6.13 -0.52
N ALA A 62 6.59 5.31 -0.60
CA ALA A 62 7.63 5.27 0.42
C ALA A 62 8.35 6.61 0.52
N ALA A 63 8.71 7.22 -0.61
CA ALA A 63 9.36 8.52 -0.64
C ALA A 63 8.46 9.60 -0.02
N ALA A 64 7.17 9.58 -0.35
CA ALA A 64 6.22 10.55 0.19
C ALA A 64 6.06 10.39 1.71
N ALA A 65 5.95 9.15 2.19
CA ALA A 65 5.81 8.88 3.62
C ALA A 65 7.01 9.41 4.41
N LYS A 66 8.22 9.20 3.89
CA LYS A 66 9.46 9.65 4.55
C LYS A 66 9.53 11.16 4.69
N ARG A 67 8.90 11.91 3.77
CA ARG A 67 8.95 13.38 3.84
C ARG A 67 8.11 13.95 4.96
N VAL A 68 7.08 13.24 5.40
CA VAL A 68 6.12 13.80 6.36
C VAL A 68 6.01 12.99 7.65
N GLY A 69 6.66 11.85 7.72
CA GLY A 69 6.57 11.01 8.92
C GLY A 69 7.53 9.85 8.86
N GLU A 70 7.16 8.77 9.53
CA GLU A 70 8.02 7.61 9.69
C GLU A 70 7.55 6.45 8.82
N LEU A 71 8.41 6.02 7.90
CA LEU A 71 8.19 4.82 7.10
C LEU A 71 8.72 3.62 7.88
N ILE A 72 7.87 2.61 8.08
CA ILE A 72 8.24 1.40 8.82
C ILE A 72 8.67 0.29 7.85
N SER A 73 7.84 -0.01 6.83
CA SER A 73 8.18 -1.06 5.89
C SER A 73 7.43 -0.87 4.57
N VAL A 74 8.02 -1.45 3.53
CA VAL A 74 7.44 -1.50 2.18
C VAL A 74 7.59 -2.92 1.68
N HIS A 75 6.54 -3.46 1.09
CA HIS A 75 6.61 -4.80 0.54
C HIS A 75 5.75 -4.94 -0.71
N VAL A 76 6.22 -5.75 -1.65
CA VAL A 76 5.46 -6.09 -2.85
C VAL A 76 5.37 -7.60 -2.94
N ILE A 77 4.17 -8.11 -3.08
CA ILE A 77 3.93 -9.52 -3.35
C ILE A 77 3.50 -9.64 -4.81
N PRO A 78 4.39 -10.12 -5.70
CA PRO A 78 4.10 -10.09 -7.14
C PRO A 78 2.89 -10.93 -7.54
N ARG A 79 2.71 -12.09 -6.92
CA ARG A 79 1.60 -12.99 -7.22
C ARG A 79 0.98 -13.51 -5.93
N PRO A 80 0.19 -12.68 -5.24
CA PRO A 80 -0.43 -13.13 -3.99
C PRO A 80 -1.42 -14.26 -4.28
N HIS A 81 -1.46 -15.21 -3.35
CA HIS A 81 -2.43 -16.31 -3.44
C HIS A 81 -3.83 -15.73 -3.28
N GLN A 82 -4.79 -16.24 -4.03
CA GLN A 82 -6.15 -15.69 -3.99
C GLN A 82 -6.82 -15.82 -2.61
N GLU A 83 -6.35 -16.75 -1.77
CA GLU A 83 -6.85 -16.88 -0.40
C GLU A 83 -6.60 -15.61 0.44
N LEU A 84 -5.60 -14.81 0.06
CA LEU A 84 -5.31 -13.55 0.77
C LEU A 84 -6.46 -12.55 0.69
N ASP A 85 -7.28 -12.63 -0.34
CA ASP A 85 -8.43 -11.73 -0.47
C ASP A 85 -9.39 -11.86 0.71
N LYS A 86 -9.35 -12.98 1.43
CA LYS A 86 -10.19 -13.20 2.60
C LYS A 86 -9.79 -12.36 3.80
N ILE A 87 -8.52 -11.97 3.88
CA ILE A 87 -8.00 -11.22 5.03
C ILE A 87 -7.64 -9.78 4.72
N LEU A 88 -7.68 -9.38 3.45
CA LEU A 88 -7.40 -8.01 3.06
C LEU A 88 -8.65 -7.14 3.26
N PRO A 89 -8.48 -5.84 3.53
CA PRO A 89 -9.62 -4.94 3.62
C PRO A 89 -10.43 -4.96 2.33
N SER A 90 -11.75 -4.89 2.48
CA SER A 90 -12.64 -4.81 1.34
C SER A 90 -12.68 -3.39 0.80
N SER A 91 -12.62 -3.23 -0.52
CA SER A 91 -12.68 -1.93 -1.17
C SER A 91 -14.10 -1.56 -1.62
N LYS A 92 -15.08 -2.17 -1.06
CA LYS A 92 -16.47 -1.92 -1.48
C LYS A 92 -16.83 -0.47 -1.51
#